data_c49686c08c03a07e40bd94ac86205826
#
_entry.id   c49686c08c03a07e40bd94ac86205826
#
_cell.length_a   1.000
_cell.length_b   1.000
_cell.length_c   1.000
_cell.angle_alpha   90.00
_cell.angle_beta   90.00
_cell.angle_gamma   90.00
#
_symmetry.space_group_name_H-M   'P 1'
#
loop_
_entity.id
_entity.type
_entity.pdbx_description
1 polymer ?
#
loop_
_entity_poly.entity_id
_entity_poly.type
_entity_poly.pdbx_seq_one_letter_code
_entity_poly.pdbx_strand_id
1 'polypeptide(L)'
;MKKLLVACLLCASVIGLAFGQAKAASKTTVIVASSVDANPQNYTNVFYNKFIELAQQYSDNAFDFQFFPSMQLGDEQETVRGIQLGTIHIANLATNNYAPFAPSCGWVNMPYMFDSLEEFRALVDAMWDQNNEWAIKEGGCRLLCILDIGYRQLTTSAKHPVRKL
;
A
#
# COMPACT_ATOMS: atom_id res chain seq x y z
N MET A 1 -63.11 15.50 22.22
CA MET A 1 -62.14 16.19 21.33
C MET A 1 -60.76 16.33 21.92
N LYS A 2 -60.51 16.72 23.18
CA LYS A 2 -59.19 16.85 23.80
C LYS A 2 -58.36 15.51 23.90
N LYS A 3 -58.99 14.36 24.10
CA LYS A 3 -58.36 13.04 24.20
C LYS A 3 -57.86 12.50 22.84
N LEU A 4 -58.49 12.90 21.74
CA LEU A 4 -58.09 12.50 20.39
C LEU A 4 -56.85 13.27 19.93
N LEU A 5 -56.74 14.55 20.32
CA LEU A 5 -55.57 15.40 20.00
C LEU A 5 -54.30 14.96 20.72
N VAL A 6 -54.40 14.44 21.94
CA VAL A 6 -53.23 13.93 22.70
C VAL A 6 -52.75 12.60 22.12
N ALA A 7 -53.62 11.73 21.61
CA ALA A 7 -53.24 10.49 20.96
C ALA A 7 -52.51 10.71 19.62
N CYS A 8 -52.92 11.70 18.82
CA CYS A 8 -52.25 12.07 17.58
C CYS A 8 -50.86 12.68 17.81
N LEU A 9 -50.68 13.48 18.87
CA LEU A 9 -49.39 14.05 19.25
C LEU A 9 -48.39 12.99 19.75
N LEU A 10 -48.85 11.97 20.47
CA LEU A 10 -48.02 10.84 20.91
C LEU A 10 -47.62 9.91 19.75
N CYS A 11 -48.48 9.68 18.77
CA CYS A 11 -48.12 8.90 17.58
C CYS A 11 -47.12 9.63 16.66
N ALA A 12 -47.18 10.95 16.55
CA ALA A 12 -46.26 11.74 15.75
C ALA A 12 -44.84 11.76 16.34
N SER A 13 -44.69 11.68 17.67
CA SER A 13 -43.37 11.64 18.33
C SER A 13 -42.67 10.27 18.24
N VAL A 14 -43.42 9.18 18.07
CA VAL A 14 -42.84 7.82 17.91
C VAL A 14 -42.35 7.59 16.48
N ILE A 15 -43.00 8.19 15.47
CA ILE A 15 -42.59 8.06 14.06
C ILE A 15 -41.35 8.89 13.78
N GLY A 16 -41.10 9.99 14.49
CA GLY A 16 -39.91 10.84 14.35
C GLY A 16 -38.59 10.20 14.84
N LEU A 17 -38.67 9.17 15.70
CA LEU A 17 -37.48 8.50 16.26
C LEU A 17 -36.98 7.29 15.43
N ALA A 18 -37.76 6.84 14.44
CA ALA A 18 -37.42 5.68 13.62
C ALA A 18 -36.56 6.01 12.39
N PHE A 19 -36.34 7.27 12.05
CA PHE A 19 -35.57 7.70 10.86
C PHE A 19 -34.15 8.20 11.16
N GLY A 20 -33.64 8.04 12.36
CA GLY A 20 -32.40 8.68 12.82
C GLY A 20 -31.18 7.79 13.09
N GLN A 21 -31.16 6.52 12.70
CA GLN A 21 -29.95 5.70 12.82
C GLN A 21 -29.52 5.19 11.45
N ALA A 22 -28.99 6.09 10.63
CA ALA A 22 -28.02 5.68 9.61
C ALA A 22 -26.80 5.14 10.39
N LYS A 23 -26.73 3.81 10.55
CA LYS A 23 -25.58 3.11 11.11
C LYS A 23 -24.39 3.52 10.25
N ALA A 24 -23.52 4.40 10.77
CA ALA A 24 -22.27 4.73 10.10
C ALA A 24 -21.59 3.40 9.78
N ALA A 25 -21.41 3.11 8.51
CA ALA A 25 -20.74 1.89 8.08
C ALA A 25 -19.35 1.91 8.74
N SER A 26 -19.03 0.88 9.52
CA SER A 26 -17.73 0.75 10.16
C SER A 26 -16.70 0.67 9.04
N LYS A 27 -15.78 1.65 8.99
CA LYS A 27 -14.68 1.63 8.02
C LYS A 27 -13.74 0.47 8.31
N THR A 28 -13.23 -0.15 7.27
CA THR A 28 -12.18 -1.18 7.39
C THR A 28 -10.83 -0.49 7.57
N THR A 29 -10.14 -0.74 8.67
CA THR A 29 -8.80 -0.19 8.91
C THR A 29 -7.78 -0.87 8.00
N VAL A 30 -6.96 -0.07 7.32
CA VAL A 30 -5.87 -0.53 6.45
C VAL A 30 -4.56 0.06 6.97
N ILE A 31 -3.70 -0.81 7.48
CA ILE A 31 -2.37 -0.45 8.00
C ILE A 31 -1.39 -0.45 6.84
N VAL A 32 -0.73 0.69 6.63
CA VAL A 32 0.24 0.91 5.55
C VAL A 32 1.60 1.20 6.17
N ALA A 33 2.61 0.37 5.88
CA ALA A 33 3.97 0.52 6.37
C ALA A 33 4.91 1.04 5.29
N SER A 34 5.89 1.85 5.69
CA SER A 34 6.96 2.31 4.80
C SER A 34 8.30 2.41 5.55
N SER A 35 9.36 1.96 4.89
CA SER A 35 10.74 2.13 5.37
C SER A 35 11.27 3.55 5.16
N VAL A 36 10.64 4.33 4.30
CA VAL A 36 11.06 5.68 3.92
C VAL A 36 10.71 6.68 5.02
N ASP A 37 11.55 7.70 5.17
CA ASP A 37 11.37 8.78 6.14
C ASP A 37 10.01 9.50 5.96
N ALA A 38 9.58 10.22 7.01
CA ALA A 38 8.29 10.91 7.03
C ALA A 38 8.27 12.23 6.21
N ASN A 39 9.32 12.53 5.42
CA ASN A 39 9.35 13.73 4.59
C ASN A 39 8.24 13.71 3.54
N PRO A 40 7.27 14.63 3.56
CA PRO A 40 6.14 14.64 2.64
C PRO A 40 6.54 14.87 1.17
N GLN A 41 7.75 15.39 0.91
CA GLN A 41 8.28 15.60 -0.45
C GLN A 41 8.98 14.35 -1.00
N ASN A 42 9.20 13.33 -0.18
CA ASN A 42 9.75 12.07 -0.66
C ASN A 42 8.76 11.42 -1.64
N TYR A 43 9.25 10.97 -2.80
CA TYR A 43 8.42 10.39 -3.88
C TYR A 43 7.54 9.24 -3.39
N THR A 44 8.03 8.41 -2.47
CA THR A 44 7.25 7.30 -1.88
C THR A 44 6.07 7.83 -1.07
N ASN A 45 6.27 8.88 -0.27
CA ASN A 45 5.19 9.48 0.52
C ASN A 45 4.18 10.22 -0.36
N VAL A 46 4.65 10.90 -1.41
CA VAL A 46 3.77 11.50 -2.43
C VAL A 46 2.90 10.43 -3.09
N PHE A 47 3.49 9.29 -3.46
CA PHE A 47 2.76 8.14 -4.01
C PHE A 47 1.71 7.62 -3.02
N TYR A 48 2.08 7.34 -1.76
CA TYR A 48 1.13 6.85 -0.77
C TYR A 48 -0.01 7.82 -0.48
N ASN A 49 0.30 9.10 -0.32
CA ASN A 49 -0.73 10.10 -0.09
C ASN A 49 -1.74 10.12 -1.24
N LYS A 50 -1.25 10.05 -2.50
CA LYS A 50 -2.14 10.02 -3.66
C LYS A 50 -2.90 8.70 -3.77
N PHE A 51 -2.26 7.57 -3.48
CA PHE A 51 -2.91 6.26 -3.44
C PHE A 51 -4.05 6.23 -2.42
N ILE A 52 -3.79 6.70 -1.19
CA ILE A 52 -4.79 6.75 -0.11
C ILE A 52 -5.96 7.65 -0.49
N GLU A 53 -5.69 8.86 -1.01
CA GLU A 53 -6.72 9.79 -1.50
C GLU A 53 -7.63 9.12 -2.52
N LEU A 54 -7.06 8.50 -3.56
CA LEU A 54 -7.81 7.85 -4.63
C LEU A 54 -8.57 6.61 -4.13
N ALA A 55 -7.94 5.79 -3.27
CA ALA A 55 -8.58 4.62 -2.70
C ALA A 55 -9.78 4.99 -1.82
N GLN A 56 -9.69 6.06 -1.04
CA GLN A 56 -10.82 6.60 -0.29
C GLN A 56 -11.92 7.12 -1.21
N GLN A 57 -11.56 7.85 -2.27
CA GLN A 57 -12.51 8.38 -3.23
C GLN A 57 -13.27 7.26 -3.97
N TYR A 58 -12.55 6.24 -4.48
CA TYR A 58 -13.16 5.16 -5.26
C TYR A 58 -13.94 4.14 -4.41
N SER A 59 -13.68 4.11 -3.11
CA SER A 59 -14.39 3.22 -2.17
C SER A 59 -15.50 3.89 -1.37
N ASP A 60 -15.90 5.12 -1.71
CA ASP A 60 -16.84 5.92 -0.93
C ASP A 60 -16.44 6.02 0.56
N ASN A 61 -15.14 6.19 0.82
CA ASN A 61 -14.55 6.21 2.17
C ASN A 61 -14.79 4.94 3.00
N ALA A 62 -14.88 3.77 2.37
CA ALA A 62 -15.05 2.49 3.08
C ALA A 62 -13.82 2.09 3.90
N PHE A 63 -12.64 2.68 3.62
CA PHE A 63 -11.39 2.38 4.31
C PHE A 63 -10.91 3.52 5.22
N ASP A 64 -10.27 3.13 6.33
CA ASP A 64 -9.53 4.00 7.24
C ASP A 64 -8.03 3.65 7.14
N PHE A 65 -7.28 4.44 6.37
CA PHE A 65 -5.86 4.19 6.15
C PHE A 65 -5.02 4.79 7.28
N GLN A 66 -4.21 3.94 7.92
CA GLN A 66 -3.22 4.34 8.92
C GLN A 66 -1.82 4.15 8.34
N PHE A 67 -1.12 5.25 8.06
CA PHE A 67 0.19 5.26 7.42
C PHE A 67 1.31 5.40 8.45
N PHE A 68 2.25 4.46 8.44
CA PHE A 68 3.39 4.36 9.35
C PHE A 68 4.71 4.42 8.56
N PRO A 69 5.30 5.62 8.37
CA PRO A 69 6.61 5.80 7.73
C PRO A 69 7.77 5.48 8.67
N SER A 70 9.01 5.62 8.17
CA SER A 70 10.25 5.57 8.96
C SER A 70 10.44 4.27 9.76
N MET A 71 10.08 3.13 9.19
CA MET A 71 10.22 1.80 9.82
C MET A 71 9.49 1.67 11.18
N GLN A 72 8.43 2.44 11.43
CA GLN A 72 7.70 2.39 12.70
C GLN A 72 7.10 1.00 12.99
N LEU A 73 6.85 0.21 11.97
CA LEU A 73 6.32 -1.16 12.08
C LEU A 73 7.39 -2.23 11.77
N GLY A 74 8.66 -1.89 11.89
CA GLY A 74 9.78 -2.76 11.60
C GLY A 74 10.49 -2.47 10.28
N ASP A 75 11.56 -3.20 10.01
CA ASP A 75 12.27 -3.13 8.73
C ASP A 75 11.45 -3.75 7.59
N GLU A 76 11.97 -3.71 6.37
CA GLU A 76 11.24 -4.22 5.19
C GLU A 76 10.97 -5.73 5.28
N GLN A 77 11.87 -6.53 5.86
CA GLN A 77 11.66 -7.97 6.03
C GLN A 77 10.63 -8.27 7.12
N GLU A 78 10.67 -7.54 8.24
CA GLU A 78 9.66 -7.64 9.30
C GLU A 78 8.28 -7.22 8.77
N THR A 79 8.25 -6.20 7.91
CA THR A 79 7.03 -5.75 7.23
C THR A 79 6.45 -6.83 6.31
N VAL A 80 7.27 -7.57 5.54
CA VAL A 80 6.78 -8.71 4.74
C VAL A 80 6.13 -9.77 5.63
N ARG A 81 6.77 -10.11 6.76
CA ARG A 81 6.19 -11.06 7.72
C ARG A 81 4.89 -10.54 8.32
N GLY A 82 4.81 -9.23 8.59
CA GLY A 82 3.58 -8.59 9.03
C GLY A 82 2.44 -8.71 8.02
N ILE A 83 2.73 -8.57 6.71
CA ILE A 83 1.76 -8.80 5.64
C ILE A 83 1.31 -10.27 5.60
N GLN A 84 2.25 -11.21 5.68
CA GLN A 84 1.94 -12.64 5.71
C GLN A 84 1.07 -13.05 6.90
N LEU A 85 1.24 -12.38 8.04
CA LEU A 85 0.44 -12.58 9.26
C LEU A 85 -0.87 -11.78 9.27
N GLY A 86 -1.07 -10.85 8.32
CA GLY A 86 -2.25 -9.99 8.26
C GLY A 86 -2.26 -8.84 9.28
N THR A 87 -1.14 -8.54 9.94
CA THR A 87 -1.00 -7.40 10.86
C THR A 87 -0.66 -6.10 10.14
N ILE A 88 -0.08 -6.19 8.95
CA ILE A 88 0.16 -5.09 8.01
C ILE A 88 -0.58 -5.43 6.72
N HIS A 89 -1.21 -4.46 6.09
CA HIS A 89 -2.05 -4.70 4.92
C HIS A 89 -1.35 -4.29 3.62
N ILE A 90 -0.59 -3.19 3.64
CA ILE A 90 0.12 -2.64 2.48
C ILE A 90 1.51 -2.17 2.91
N ALA A 91 2.52 -2.41 2.08
CA ALA A 91 3.85 -1.84 2.27
C ALA A 91 4.56 -1.59 0.94
N ASN A 92 5.54 -0.67 0.94
CA ASN A 92 6.54 -0.60 -0.10
C ASN A 92 7.81 -1.33 0.34
N LEU A 93 8.41 -2.02 -0.59
CA LEU A 93 9.61 -2.83 -0.35
C LEU A 93 10.58 -2.62 -1.51
N ALA A 94 11.86 -2.55 -1.20
CA ALA A 94 12.86 -2.71 -2.24
C ALA A 94 12.86 -4.16 -2.73
N THR A 95 12.91 -4.37 -4.03
CA THR A 95 12.78 -5.70 -4.65
C THR A 95 13.85 -6.69 -4.16
N ASN A 96 15.06 -6.21 -3.85
CA ASN A 96 16.13 -7.03 -3.25
C ASN A 96 15.79 -7.50 -1.83
N ASN A 97 15.03 -6.73 -1.05
CA ASN A 97 14.60 -7.10 0.30
C ASN A 97 13.37 -8.02 0.28
N TYR A 98 12.62 -8.03 -0.83
CA TYR A 98 11.52 -8.95 -1.05
C TYR A 98 11.97 -10.31 -1.63
N ALA A 99 13.05 -10.34 -2.42
CA ALA A 99 13.55 -11.55 -3.07
C ALA A 99 13.80 -12.78 -2.14
N PRO A 100 14.19 -12.64 -0.86
CA PRO A 100 14.29 -13.79 0.05
C PRO A 100 12.94 -14.48 0.33
N PHE A 101 11.82 -13.78 0.19
CA PHE A 101 10.47 -14.32 0.39
C PHE A 101 9.83 -14.81 -0.91
N ALA A 102 10.19 -14.21 -2.04
CA ALA A 102 9.73 -14.60 -3.38
C ALA A 102 10.92 -14.56 -4.35
N PRO A 103 11.77 -15.60 -4.37
CA PRO A 103 12.99 -15.64 -5.18
C PRO A 103 12.75 -15.40 -6.66
N SER A 104 11.65 -15.91 -7.21
CA SER A 104 11.27 -15.70 -8.61
C SER A 104 10.99 -14.24 -8.95
N CYS A 105 10.57 -13.40 -7.99
CA CYS A 105 10.41 -11.95 -8.19
C CYS A 105 11.74 -11.19 -8.19
N GLY A 106 12.86 -11.85 -7.87
CA GLY A 106 14.19 -11.24 -7.77
C GLY A 106 14.83 -10.89 -9.12
N TRP A 107 14.29 -11.32 -10.25
CA TRP A 107 14.85 -11.10 -11.59
C TRP A 107 15.08 -9.62 -11.91
N VAL A 108 14.25 -8.72 -11.39
CA VAL A 108 14.38 -7.26 -11.58
C VAL A 108 15.65 -6.67 -10.96
N ASN A 109 16.34 -7.42 -10.09
CA ASN A 109 17.58 -6.97 -9.43
C ASN A 109 18.85 -7.38 -10.19
N MET A 110 18.74 -8.10 -11.31
CA MET A 110 19.89 -8.53 -12.06
C MET A 110 20.63 -7.35 -12.69
N PRO A 111 21.96 -7.22 -12.46
CA PRO A 111 22.74 -6.14 -13.05
C PRO A 111 22.70 -6.23 -14.58
N TYR A 112 22.70 -5.06 -15.23
CA TYR A 112 22.79 -4.94 -16.70
C TYR A 112 21.68 -5.66 -17.47
N MET A 113 20.55 -5.93 -16.84
CA MET A 113 19.42 -6.62 -17.47
C MET A 113 18.65 -5.72 -18.43
N PHE A 114 18.67 -4.40 -18.20
CA PHE A 114 17.92 -3.41 -18.97
C PHE A 114 18.82 -2.31 -19.47
N ASP A 115 18.67 -1.96 -20.74
CA ASP A 115 19.36 -0.83 -21.37
C ASP A 115 18.64 0.50 -21.15
N SER A 116 17.34 0.46 -20.84
CA SER A 116 16.52 1.66 -20.63
C SER A 116 15.39 1.45 -19.60
N LEU A 117 14.88 2.54 -19.04
CA LEU A 117 13.68 2.50 -18.19
C LEU A 117 12.42 2.11 -18.98
N GLU A 118 12.38 2.43 -20.26
CA GLU A 118 11.27 2.06 -21.15
C GLU A 118 11.21 0.54 -21.33
N GLU A 119 12.34 -0.10 -21.58
CA GLU A 119 12.46 -1.55 -21.66
C GLU A 119 12.09 -2.22 -20.33
N PHE A 120 12.58 -1.69 -19.21
CA PHE A 120 12.20 -2.15 -17.86
C PHE A 120 10.69 -2.13 -17.67
N ARG A 121 10.03 -0.99 -17.96
CA ARG A 121 8.58 -0.84 -17.81
C ARG A 121 7.82 -1.81 -18.71
N ALA A 122 8.22 -1.92 -19.98
CA ALA A 122 7.60 -2.83 -20.92
C ALA A 122 7.68 -4.29 -20.46
N LEU A 123 8.82 -4.70 -19.91
CA LEU A 123 9.00 -6.08 -19.42
C LEU A 123 8.22 -6.30 -18.11
N VAL A 124 8.20 -5.34 -17.19
CA VAL A 124 7.40 -5.40 -15.97
C VAL A 124 5.91 -5.56 -16.30
N ASP A 125 5.40 -4.80 -17.27
CA ASP A 125 4.01 -4.87 -17.72
C ASP A 125 3.72 -6.22 -18.37
N ALA A 126 4.60 -6.71 -19.24
CA ALA A 126 4.44 -7.99 -19.91
C ALA A 126 4.48 -9.19 -18.93
N MET A 127 5.23 -9.08 -17.85
CA MET A 127 5.37 -10.12 -16.83
C MET A 127 4.47 -9.89 -15.59
N TRP A 128 3.52 -8.96 -15.65
CA TRP A 128 2.73 -8.56 -14.48
C TRP A 128 2.01 -9.73 -13.81
N ASP A 129 1.28 -10.52 -14.60
CA ASP A 129 0.52 -11.66 -14.08
C ASP A 129 1.44 -12.73 -13.49
N GLN A 130 2.55 -13.01 -14.16
CA GLN A 130 3.54 -13.98 -13.70
C GLN A 130 4.22 -13.52 -12.40
N ASN A 131 4.58 -12.24 -12.29
CA ASN A 131 5.13 -11.67 -11.07
C ASN A 131 4.15 -11.76 -9.90
N ASN A 132 2.87 -11.49 -10.15
CA ASN A 132 1.83 -11.66 -9.12
C ASN A 132 1.62 -13.11 -8.71
N GLU A 133 1.68 -14.05 -9.65
CA GLU A 133 1.60 -15.49 -9.34
C GLU A 133 2.75 -15.90 -8.42
N TRP A 134 3.99 -15.52 -8.73
CA TRP A 134 5.15 -15.79 -7.88
C TRP A 134 5.04 -15.11 -6.52
N ALA A 135 4.66 -13.84 -6.47
CA ALA A 135 4.50 -13.11 -5.22
C ALA A 135 3.48 -13.76 -4.29
N ILE A 136 2.36 -14.25 -4.83
CA ILE A 136 1.33 -14.94 -4.05
C ILE A 136 1.82 -16.32 -3.59
N LYS A 137 2.40 -17.11 -4.51
CA LYS A 137 2.76 -18.50 -4.26
C LYS A 137 3.98 -18.63 -3.34
N GLU A 138 5.00 -17.82 -3.55
CA GLU A 138 6.26 -17.88 -2.81
C GLU A 138 6.25 -16.93 -1.60
N GLY A 139 5.79 -15.69 -1.80
CA GLY A 139 5.85 -14.62 -0.80
C GLY A 139 4.61 -14.42 0.05
N GLY A 140 3.49 -15.08 -0.30
CA GLY A 140 2.22 -14.90 0.41
C GLY A 140 1.62 -13.49 0.32
N CYS A 141 2.09 -12.68 -0.64
CA CYS A 141 1.69 -11.28 -0.84
C CYS A 141 1.22 -11.07 -2.28
N ARG A 142 0.43 -10.03 -2.50
CA ARG A 142 0.02 -9.58 -3.84
C ARG A 142 0.75 -8.30 -4.19
N LEU A 143 1.28 -8.20 -5.39
CA LEU A 143 1.83 -6.94 -5.92
C LEU A 143 0.68 -6.02 -6.33
N LEU A 144 0.76 -4.76 -5.93
CA LEU A 144 -0.18 -3.71 -6.33
C LEU A 144 0.41 -2.84 -7.46
N CYS A 145 1.71 -2.58 -7.41
CA CYS A 145 2.47 -1.89 -8.46
C CYS A 145 3.97 -2.17 -8.29
N ILE A 146 4.74 -1.88 -9.32
CA ILE A 146 6.21 -1.80 -9.28
C ILE A 146 6.56 -0.37 -9.69
N LEU A 147 7.33 0.32 -8.84
CA LEU A 147 7.80 1.69 -9.09
C LEU A 147 9.26 1.66 -9.52
N ASP A 148 9.58 2.32 -10.62
CA ASP A 148 10.95 2.62 -10.96
C ASP A 148 11.44 3.88 -10.22
N ILE A 149 12.65 3.83 -9.69
CA ILE A 149 13.30 4.94 -8.98
C ILE A 149 14.55 5.42 -9.70
N GLY A 150 14.71 5.04 -10.96
CA GLY A 150 15.86 5.36 -11.80
C GLY A 150 17.03 4.39 -11.64
N TYR A 151 18.18 4.78 -12.23
CA TYR A 151 19.37 3.93 -12.26
C TYR A 151 20.13 3.97 -10.95
N ARG A 152 20.65 2.81 -10.56
CA ARG A 152 21.63 2.70 -9.49
C ARG A 152 23.01 3.02 -10.01
N GLN A 153 23.79 3.77 -9.23
CA GLN A 153 25.15 4.15 -9.55
C GLN A 153 26.12 3.43 -8.60
N LEU A 154 27.20 2.89 -9.17
CA LEU A 154 28.29 2.36 -8.36
C LEU A 154 29.09 3.53 -7.77
N THR A 155 29.15 3.59 -6.45
CA THR A 155 29.97 4.56 -5.73
C THR A 155 31.06 3.86 -4.96
N THR A 156 32.25 4.42 -4.94
CA THR A 156 33.40 3.89 -4.20
C THR A 156 34.08 4.99 -3.40
N SER A 157 34.83 4.62 -2.37
CA SER A 157 35.65 5.58 -1.65
C SER A 157 36.82 6.05 -2.49
N ALA A 158 37.32 7.27 -2.27
CA ALA A 158 38.51 7.79 -2.93
C ALA A 158 39.77 6.92 -2.67
N LYS A 159 39.77 6.17 -1.55
CA LYS A 159 40.91 5.26 -1.21
C LYS A 159 40.88 3.96 -2.02
N HIS A 160 39.72 3.56 -2.52
CA HIS A 160 39.56 2.30 -3.27
C HIS A 160 38.73 2.57 -4.56
N PRO A 161 39.30 3.35 -5.52
CA PRO A 161 38.57 3.66 -6.73
C PRO A 161 38.46 2.42 -7.62
N VAL A 162 37.25 2.06 -8.03
CA VAL A 162 37.02 1.09 -9.10
C VAL A 162 37.24 1.81 -10.42
N ARG A 163 38.22 1.34 -11.22
CA ARG A 163 38.60 1.93 -12.49
C ARG A 163 38.22 1.09 -13.71
N LYS A 164 37.86 -0.16 -13.49
CA LYS A 164 37.35 -1.10 -14.51
C LYS A 164 36.34 -2.04 -13.85
N LEU A 165 35.31 -2.35 -14.57
CA LEU A 165 34.40 -3.46 -14.30
C LEU A 165 34.92 -4.70 -14.96
#